data_0ca55bbf535c0b2d2ec21c86dcc63777
#
_entry.id   0ca55bbf535c0b2d2ec21c86dcc63777
#
_cell.length_a   1.000
_cell.length_b   1.000
_cell.length_c   1.000
_cell.angle_alpha   90.00
_cell.angle_beta   90.00
_cell.angle_gamma   90.00
#
_symmetry.space_group_name_H-M   'P 1'
#
loop_
_entity.id
_entity.type
_entity.pdbx_description
1 polymer ?
#
loop_
_entity_poly.entity_id
_entity_poly.type
_entity_poly.pdbx_seq_one_letter_code
_entity_poly.pdbx_strand_id
1 'polypeptide(L)'
;MTQEFHAPEVVQPTQVVSESDLEAALKVAERNELLARKIKTLALKQTNPKDWTDMDGNPYLQASGAEKIARLFGISWRICDGYPKRDDQKDDKGSYYVYTYKGEFEMCGKTIEVIGTCSQRDKFFGSKGGELKNESEIDVTNIIRKAMTNMEVNGITRMLGIRNLTWEELAEAGLKQDQSAQVNYKTKAGESAEVEGFIEAGSSKSGNTGGRAWKRYDITVKNIRLQTFDSKLGEAAVKAKADGQPVRVTYKNDGKGNKIETMEVLSIDEPAEEK
;
A
#
# COMPACT_ATOMS: atom_id res chain seq x y z
N MET A 1 47.23 -32.66 12.88
CA MET A 1 45.77 -32.64 12.83
C MET A 1 45.38 -32.78 11.38
N THR A 2 45.02 -33.96 10.97
CA THR A 2 44.59 -34.31 9.59
C THR A 2 43.07 -34.01 9.52
N GLN A 3 42.68 -33.06 8.72
CA GLN A 3 41.26 -32.82 8.38
C GLN A 3 40.80 -33.95 7.44
N GLU A 4 39.86 -34.76 7.90
CA GLU A 4 39.13 -35.68 7.02
C GLU A 4 38.17 -34.90 6.13
N PHE A 5 38.43 -34.95 4.83
CA PHE A 5 37.48 -34.46 3.82
C PHE A 5 36.33 -35.48 3.73
N HIS A 6 35.15 -35.08 4.19
CA HIS A 6 33.95 -35.84 3.89
C HIS A 6 33.59 -35.61 2.41
N ALA A 7 33.53 -36.72 1.67
CA ALA A 7 33.03 -36.71 0.31
C ALA A 7 31.55 -36.23 0.31
N PRO A 8 31.14 -35.43 -0.68
CA PRO A 8 29.74 -34.99 -0.76
C PRO A 8 28.83 -36.20 -0.94
N GLU A 9 27.77 -36.24 -0.15
CA GLU A 9 26.71 -37.24 -0.19
C GLU A 9 26.13 -37.28 -1.61
N VAL A 10 26.17 -38.45 -2.26
CA VAL A 10 25.62 -38.64 -3.61
C VAL A 10 24.13 -38.52 -3.50
N VAL A 11 23.57 -37.38 -3.98
CA VAL A 11 22.15 -37.18 -4.11
C VAL A 11 21.58 -38.26 -5.03
N GLN A 12 20.77 -39.15 -4.48
CA GLN A 12 20.11 -40.19 -5.25
C GLN A 12 19.29 -39.60 -6.39
N PRO A 13 19.26 -40.23 -7.58
CA PRO A 13 18.50 -39.71 -8.70
C PRO A 13 17.02 -39.54 -8.30
N THR A 14 16.50 -38.33 -8.51
CA THR A 14 15.10 -37.97 -8.29
C THR A 14 14.19 -39.05 -8.87
N GLN A 15 13.29 -39.62 -8.07
CA GLN A 15 12.26 -40.55 -8.56
C GLN A 15 11.56 -39.91 -9.75
N VAL A 16 11.51 -40.62 -10.88
CA VAL A 16 10.80 -40.20 -12.07
C VAL A 16 9.33 -40.20 -11.67
N VAL A 17 8.72 -38.99 -11.61
CA VAL A 17 7.30 -38.81 -11.31
C VAL A 17 6.49 -39.49 -12.41
N SER A 18 5.57 -40.38 -12.08
CA SER A 18 4.73 -41.06 -13.05
C SER A 18 3.76 -40.08 -13.71
N GLU A 19 3.33 -40.38 -14.93
CA GLU A 19 2.34 -39.56 -15.65
C GLU A 19 1.02 -39.46 -14.88
N SER A 20 0.61 -40.56 -14.22
CA SER A 20 -0.60 -40.57 -13.37
C SER A 20 -0.48 -39.67 -12.13
N ASP A 21 0.73 -39.56 -11.55
CA ASP A 21 0.96 -38.65 -10.40
C ASP A 21 0.92 -37.19 -10.85
N LEU A 22 1.44 -36.89 -12.04
CA LEU A 22 1.35 -35.56 -12.63
C LEU A 22 -0.11 -35.16 -12.94
N GLU A 23 -0.91 -36.06 -13.53
CA GLU A 23 -2.32 -35.80 -13.77
C GLU A 23 -3.11 -35.57 -12.46
N ALA A 24 -2.84 -36.37 -11.43
CA ALA A 24 -3.45 -36.20 -10.11
C ALA A 24 -3.07 -34.83 -9.50
N ALA A 25 -1.81 -34.43 -9.59
CA ALA A 25 -1.32 -33.15 -9.12
C ALA A 25 -1.97 -31.98 -9.88
N LEU A 26 -2.15 -32.07 -11.22
CA LEU A 26 -2.82 -31.06 -12.03
C LEU A 26 -4.28 -30.89 -11.62
N LYS A 27 -5.05 -31.96 -11.43
CA LYS A 27 -6.44 -31.90 -10.96
C LYS A 27 -6.56 -31.21 -9.58
N VAL A 28 -5.61 -31.48 -8.69
CA VAL A 28 -5.55 -30.81 -7.38
C VAL A 28 -5.22 -29.34 -7.56
N ALA A 29 -4.28 -28.98 -8.44
CA ALA A 29 -3.92 -27.59 -8.72
C ALA A 29 -5.09 -26.79 -9.32
N GLU A 30 -5.81 -27.33 -10.30
CA GLU A 30 -7.01 -26.71 -10.88
C GLU A 30 -8.10 -26.44 -9.85
N ARG A 31 -8.38 -27.42 -8.97
CA ARG A 31 -9.33 -27.23 -7.88
C ARG A 31 -8.88 -26.16 -6.91
N ASN A 32 -7.61 -26.12 -6.56
CA ASN A 32 -7.06 -25.14 -5.64
C ASN A 32 -7.06 -23.73 -6.26
N GLU A 33 -6.80 -23.60 -7.57
CA GLU A 33 -6.94 -22.33 -8.29
C GLU A 33 -8.36 -21.77 -8.20
N LEU A 34 -9.36 -22.62 -8.47
CA LEU A 34 -10.77 -22.21 -8.35
C LEU A 34 -11.12 -21.76 -6.93
N LEU A 35 -10.65 -22.48 -5.92
CA LEU A 35 -10.84 -22.11 -4.52
C LEU A 35 -10.15 -20.79 -4.17
N ALA A 36 -8.91 -20.58 -4.61
CA ALA A 36 -8.17 -19.34 -4.40
C ALA A 36 -8.89 -18.12 -5.00
N ARG A 37 -9.40 -18.25 -6.23
CA ARG A 37 -10.22 -17.20 -6.88
C ARG A 37 -11.50 -16.88 -6.06
N LYS A 38 -12.21 -17.92 -5.57
CA LYS A 38 -13.39 -17.73 -4.72
C LYS A 38 -13.04 -17.05 -3.39
N ILE A 39 -11.97 -17.48 -2.73
CA ILE A 39 -11.48 -16.86 -1.49
C ILE A 39 -11.18 -15.38 -1.73
N LYS A 40 -10.40 -15.04 -2.77
CA LYS A 40 -10.11 -13.64 -3.11
C LYS A 40 -11.37 -12.83 -3.32
N THR A 41 -12.30 -13.30 -4.13
CA THR A 41 -13.56 -12.61 -4.42
C THR A 41 -14.38 -12.36 -3.15
N LEU A 42 -14.51 -13.36 -2.28
CA LEU A 42 -15.25 -13.23 -1.02
C LEU A 42 -14.57 -12.28 -0.04
N ALA A 43 -13.24 -12.36 0.08
CA ALA A 43 -12.46 -11.48 0.93
C ALA A 43 -12.63 -10.02 0.51
N LEU A 44 -12.50 -9.72 -0.78
CA LEU A 44 -12.63 -8.35 -1.30
C LEU A 44 -14.04 -7.80 -1.10
N LYS A 45 -15.08 -8.59 -1.31
CA LYS A 45 -16.48 -8.19 -1.09
C LYS A 45 -16.81 -7.83 0.36
N GLN A 46 -16.03 -8.30 1.35
CA GLN A 46 -16.21 -7.94 2.76
C GLN A 46 -15.60 -6.58 3.11
N THR A 47 -14.78 -6.04 2.23
CA THR A 47 -14.11 -4.75 2.44
C THR A 47 -14.84 -3.62 1.71
N ASN A 48 -14.52 -2.40 2.10
CA ASN A 48 -14.97 -1.18 1.42
C ASN A 48 -13.75 -0.27 1.15
N PRO A 49 -13.87 0.79 0.35
CA PRO A 49 -12.73 1.65 0.01
C PRO A 49 -11.98 2.24 1.21
N LYS A 50 -12.64 2.40 2.38
CA LYS A 50 -12.00 2.92 3.61
C LYS A 50 -11.13 1.87 4.31
N ASP A 51 -11.25 0.61 3.96
CA ASP A 51 -10.40 -0.47 4.46
C ASP A 51 -9.07 -0.58 3.68
N TRP A 52 -8.89 0.27 2.69
CA TRP A 52 -7.71 0.30 1.83
C TRP A 52 -7.05 1.67 1.85
N THR A 53 -5.73 1.66 1.76
CA THR A 53 -4.90 2.87 1.58
C THR A 53 -4.13 2.73 0.28
N ASP A 54 -4.19 3.76 -0.55
CA ASP A 54 -3.28 3.88 -1.67
C ASP A 54 -1.92 4.38 -1.16
N MET A 55 -0.92 3.53 -1.29
CA MET A 55 0.47 3.86 -0.96
C MET A 55 1.30 3.92 -2.24
N ASP A 56 1.51 5.12 -2.76
CA ASP A 56 2.25 5.36 -4.00
C ASP A 56 1.75 4.54 -5.21
N GLY A 57 0.44 4.41 -5.36
CA GLY A 57 -0.21 3.65 -6.44
C GLY A 57 -0.43 2.17 -6.12
N ASN A 58 -0.08 1.69 -4.93
CA ASN A 58 -0.30 0.31 -4.52
C ASN A 58 -1.38 0.23 -3.43
N PRO A 59 -2.35 -0.69 -3.55
CA PRO A 59 -3.35 -0.89 -2.53
C PRO A 59 -2.76 -1.58 -1.29
N TYR A 60 -3.00 -1.00 -0.13
CA TYR A 60 -2.60 -1.54 1.15
C TYR A 60 -3.82 -1.78 2.02
N LEU A 61 -4.05 -3.04 2.42
CA LEU A 61 -5.16 -3.41 3.30
C LEU A 61 -4.88 -2.91 4.72
N GLN A 62 -5.85 -2.23 5.32
CA GLN A 62 -5.80 -1.78 6.70
C GLN A 62 -6.28 -2.87 7.68
N ALA A 63 -5.98 -2.70 8.98
CA ALA A 63 -6.43 -3.62 10.02
C ALA A 63 -7.94 -3.84 10.00
N SER A 64 -8.73 -2.78 9.84
CA SER A 64 -10.20 -2.87 9.77
C SER A 64 -10.72 -3.82 8.68
N GLY A 65 -10.07 -3.80 7.52
CA GLY A 65 -10.39 -4.72 6.43
C GLY A 65 -9.92 -6.14 6.73
N ALA A 66 -8.71 -6.29 7.26
CA ALA A 66 -8.17 -7.59 7.65
C ALA A 66 -9.04 -8.28 8.70
N GLU A 67 -9.50 -7.56 9.73
CA GLU A 67 -10.41 -8.09 10.76
C GLU A 67 -11.75 -8.58 10.18
N LYS A 68 -12.34 -7.84 9.24
CA LYS A 68 -13.58 -8.26 8.56
C LYS A 68 -13.37 -9.56 7.79
N ILE A 69 -12.25 -9.66 7.08
CA ILE A 69 -11.88 -10.86 6.34
C ILE A 69 -11.61 -12.03 7.29
N ALA A 70 -10.87 -11.82 8.38
CA ALA A 70 -10.59 -12.84 9.38
C ALA A 70 -11.88 -13.43 9.96
N ARG A 71 -12.84 -12.58 10.32
CA ARG A 71 -14.16 -13.02 10.82
C ARG A 71 -14.94 -13.84 9.80
N LEU A 72 -14.90 -13.45 8.51
CA LEU A 72 -15.58 -14.18 7.46
C LEU A 72 -15.05 -15.62 7.32
N PHE A 73 -13.73 -15.79 7.39
CA PHE A 73 -13.07 -17.08 7.18
C PHE A 73 -12.80 -17.87 8.47
N GLY A 74 -13.20 -17.33 9.64
CA GLY A 74 -12.96 -17.97 10.94
C GLY A 74 -11.47 -18.07 11.27
N ILE A 75 -10.66 -17.09 10.84
CA ILE A 75 -9.25 -17.03 11.19
C ILE A 75 -9.13 -16.60 12.64
N SER A 76 -8.52 -17.44 13.46
CA SER A 76 -8.12 -17.12 14.82
C SER A 76 -6.62 -16.85 14.88
N TRP A 77 -6.19 -16.03 15.84
CA TRP A 77 -4.78 -15.79 16.05
C TRP A 77 -4.46 -15.43 17.51
N ARG A 78 -3.22 -15.66 17.89
CA ARG A 78 -2.68 -15.28 19.20
C ARG A 78 -1.28 -14.72 19.07
N ILE A 79 -0.90 -13.86 19.98
CA ILE A 79 0.49 -13.39 20.09
C ILE A 79 1.31 -14.49 20.77
N CYS A 80 2.49 -14.81 20.20
CA CYS A 80 3.43 -15.74 20.81
C CYS A 80 4.05 -15.15 22.09
N ASP A 81 4.43 -16.02 23.02
CA ASP A 81 5.07 -15.63 24.28
C ASP A 81 6.37 -14.84 24.05
N GLY A 82 6.63 -13.86 24.94
CA GLY A 82 7.81 -13.00 24.87
C GLY A 82 7.69 -11.82 23.87
N TYR A 83 6.52 -11.58 23.31
CA TYR A 83 6.27 -10.43 22.43
C TYR A 83 5.27 -9.42 23.04
N PRO A 84 5.35 -8.10 22.70
CA PRO A 84 6.29 -7.49 21.75
C PRO A 84 7.74 -7.55 22.21
N LYS A 85 8.66 -7.70 21.25
CA LYS A 85 10.10 -7.64 21.51
C LYS A 85 10.63 -6.31 20.98
N ARG A 86 11.40 -5.58 21.79
CA ARG A 86 12.16 -4.41 21.37
C ARG A 86 13.58 -4.83 21.03
N ASP A 87 14.07 -4.35 19.89
CA ASP A 87 15.44 -4.54 19.43
C ASP A 87 16.07 -3.17 19.18
N ASP A 88 17.12 -2.85 19.96
CA ASP A 88 17.84 -1.59 19.82
C ASP A 88 18.98 -1.77 18.82
N GLN A 89 19.02 -0.93 17.79
CA GLN A 89 19.95 -0.98 16.67
C GLN A 89 20.73 0.34 16.55
N LYS A 90 21.83 0.31 15.79
CA LYS A 90 22.65 1.48 15.47
C LYS A 90 23.17 1.40 14.05
N ASP A 91 23.12 2.54 13.35
CA ASP A 91 23.72 2.74 12.02
C ASP A 91 24.40 4.12 11.94
N ASP A 92 24.77 4.54 10.72
CA ASP A 92 25.44 5.83 10.45
C ASP A 92 24.62 7.05 10.88
N LYS A 93 23.28 6.90 10.99
CA LYS A 93 22.34 7.95 11.39
C LYS A 93 22.09 7.97 12.90
N GLY A 94 22.73 7.08 13.66
CA GLY A 94 22.60 6.98 15.12
C GLY A 94 21.82 5.75 15.58
N SER A 95 21.46 5.74 16.86
CA SER A 95 20.69 4.65 17.48
C SER A 95 19.21 4.75 17.15
N TYR A 96 18.55 3.61 17.03
CA TYR A 96 17.11 3.50 16.87
C TYR A 96 16.62 2.15 17.37
N TYR A 97 15.31 1.98 17.50
CA TYR A 97 14.72 0.71 17.92
C TYR A 97 13.67 0.21 16.93
N VAL A 98 13.45 -1.10 16.98
CA VAL A 98 12.41 -1.79 16.22
C VAL A 98 11.56 -2.60 17.19
N TYR A 99 10.24 -2.47 17.10
CA TYR A 99 9.33 -3.38 17.78
C TYR A 99 8.91 -4.50 16.84
N THR A 100 8.92 -5.71 17.37
CA THR A 100 8.49 -6.92 16.66
C THR A 100 7.38 -7.59 17.43
N TYR A 101 6.32 -7.99 16.74
CA TYR A 101 5.34 -8.95 17.19
C TYR A 101 5.49 -10.25 16.41
N LYS A 102 5.28 -11.37 17.09
CA LYS A 102 5.14 -12.68 16.47
C LYS A 102 3.78 -13.24 16.85
N GLY A 103 3.01 -13.66 15.86
CA GLY A 103 1.69 -14.25 16.03
C GLY A 103 1.57 -15.58 15.32
N GLU A 104 0.74 -16.44 15.89
CA GLU A 104 0.31 -17.71 15.31
C GLU A 104 -1.11 -17.54 14.83
N PHE A 105 -1.37 -17.91 13.59
CA PHE A 105 -2.66 -17.80 12.92
C PHE A 105 -3.16 -19.19 12.53
N GLU A 106 -4.44 -19.44 12.75
CA GLU A 106 -5.07 -20.73 12.44
C GLU A 106 -6.33 -20.55 11.60
N MET A 107 -6.49 -21.41 10.61
CA MET A 107 -7.71 -21.54 9.80
C MET A 107 -7.84 -22.99 9.29
N CYS A 108 -8.98 -23.61 9.53
CA CYS A 108 -9.29 -24.97 9.06
C CYS A 108 -8.19 -26.00 9.42
N GLY A 109 -7.64 -25.92 10.63
CA GLY A 109 -6.58 -26.81 11.12
C GLY A 109 -5.18 -26.56 10.55
N LYS A 110 -5.01 -25.53 9.70
CA LYS A 110 -3.71 -25.10 9.23
C LYS A 110 -3.22 -23.93 10.07
N THR A 111 -1.99 -24.03 10.55
CA THR A 111 -1.36 -23.00 11.36
C THR A 111 -0.17 -22.40 10.64
N ILE A 112 0.03 -21.08 10.76
CA ILE A 112 1.23 -20.38 10.30
C ILE A 112 1.71 -19.40 11.38
N GLU A 113 3.01 -19.21 11.46
CA GLU A 113 3.63 -18.15 12.26
C GLU A 113 4.01 -16.96 11.37
N VAL A 114 3.74 -15.75 11.86
CA VAL A 114 4.03 -14.51 11.13
C VAL A 114 4.57 -13.46 12.07
N ILE A 115 5.51 -12.66 11.59
CA ILE A 115 6.04 -11.50 12.29
C ILE A 115 5.55 -10.20 11.65
N GLY A 116 5.35 -9.19 12.49
CA GLY A 116 5.14 -7.82 12.10
C GLY A 116 6.10 -6.91 12.85
N THR A 117 6.70 -5.99 12.14
CA THR A 117 7.69 -5.06 12.70
C THR A 117 7.32 -3.62 12.43
N CYS A 118 7.75 -2.71 13.30
CA CYS A 118 7.75 -1.28 13.05
C CYS A 118 8.97 -0.64 13.69
N SER A 119 9.68 0.18 12.92
CA SER A 119 10.85 0.89 13.37
C SER A 119 10.48 2.27 13.94
N GLN A 120 11.26 2.76 14.89
CA GLN A 120 11.24 4.16 15.29
C GLN A 120 11.39 5.11 14.10
N ARG A 121 12.10 4.69 13.04
CA ARG A 121 12.33 5.45 11.81
C ARG A 121 11.31 5.17 10.71
N ASP A 122 10.16 4.58 11.07
CA ASP A 122 9.06 4.41 10.11
C ASP A 122 8.69 5.74 9.47
N LYS A 123 8.50 5.76 8.15
CA LYS A 123 8.26 6.99 7.39
C LYS A 123 7.03 7.76 7.87
N PHE A 124 6.03 7.06 8.39
CA PHE A 124 4.78 7.67 8.83
C PHE A 124 4.88 8.26 10.24
N PHE A 125 5.55 7.56 11.17
CA PHE A 125 5.60 7.97 12.57
C PHE A 125 6.93 8.64 12.96
N GLY A 126 8.02 8.15 12.40
CA GLY A 126 9.39 8.54 12.76
C GLY A 126 9.99 9.66 11.91
N SER A 127 9.26 10.17 10.90
CA SER A 127 9.75 11.26 10.06
C SER A 127 8.73 12.39 9.92
N LYS A 128 9.23 13.61 9.64
CA LYS A 128 8.42 14.78 9.33
C LYS A 128 9.19 15.60 8.28
N GLY A 129 8.52 15.83 7.14
CA GLY A 129 9.17 16.57 6.04
C GLY A 129 10.37 15.87 5.41
N GLY A 130 10.46 14.54 5.52
CA GLY A 130 11.59 13.76 5.02
C GLY A 130 12.77 13.66 5.98
N GLU A 131 12.75 14.37 7.11
CA GLU A 131 13.75 14.31 8.17
C GLU A 131 13.28 13.41 9.31
N LEU A 132 14.22 12.75 9.99
CA LEU A 132 13.91 11.97 11.19
C LEU A 132 13.51 12.90 12.32
N LYS A 133 12.44 12.56 13.02
CA LYS A 133 12.03 13.23 14.26
C LYS A 133 13.00 12.94 15.38
N ASN A 134 13.10 13.87 16.34
CA ASN A 134 13.77 13.60 17.61
C ASN A 134 13.02 12.48 18.35
N GLU A 135 13.75 11.69 19.13
CA GLU A 135 13.17 10.56 19.87
C GLU A 135 12.02 10.99 20.79
N SER A 136 12.13 12.16 21.40
CA SER A 136 11.10 12.76 22.28
C SER A 136 9.79 13.14 21.55
N GLU A 137 9.82 13.26 20.24
CA GLU A 137 8.64 13.59 19.42
C GLU A 137 7.92 12.35 18.87
N ILE A 138 8.48 11.17 19.12
CA ILE A 138 7.96 9.90 18.61
C ILE A 138 7.06 9.25 19.66
N ASP A 139 5.80 9.05 19.28
CA ASP A 139 4.89 8.27 20.12
C ASP A 139 5.17 6.77 19.96
N VAL A 140 5.85 6.21 20.96
CA VAL A 140 6.21 4.79 21.03
C VAL A 140 4.98 3.90 20.94
N THR A 141 3.83 4.34 21.47
CA THR A 141 2.57 3.59 21.42
C THR A 141 2.12 3.34 19.98
N ASN A 142 2.32 4.33 19.11
CA ASN A 142 1.99 4.19 17.68
C ASN A 142 2.92 3.19 16.98
N ILE A 143 4.22 3.16 17.33
CA ILE A 143 5.16 2.18 16.79
C ILE A 143 4.76 0.76 17.20
N ILE A 144 4.43 0.56 18.48
CA ILE A 144 3.99 -0.74 19.01
C ILE A 144 2.69 -1.19 18.33
N ARG A 145 1.68 -0.32 18.23
CA ARG A 145 0.42 -0.62 17.53
C ARG A 145 0.63 -0.96 16.06
N LYS A 146 1.52 -0.23 15.38
CA LYS A 146 1.82 -0.51 13.96
C LYS A 146 2.50 -1.85 13.77
N ALA A 147 3.44 -2.21 14.64
CA ALA A 147 4.08 -3.53 14.60
C ALA A 147 3.05 -4.66 14.76
N MET A 148 2.10 -4.53 15.71
CA MET A 148 1.00 -5.47 15.91
C MET A 148 0.09 -5.55 14.67
N THR A 149 -0.36 -4.40 14.17
CA THR A 149 -1.18 -4.33 12.95
C THR A 149 -0.50 -4.97 11.74
N ASN A 150 0.81 -4.75 11.57
CA ASN A 150 1.57 -5.38 10.49
C ASN A 150 1.61 -6.91 10.63
N MET A 151 1.74 -7.44 11.85
CA MET A 151 1.66 -8.88 12.10
C MET A 151 0.27 -9.41 11.73
N GLU A 152 -0.78 -8.76 12.21
CA GLU A 152 -2.17 -9.18 11.98
C GLU A 152 -2.53 -9.20 10.49
N VAL A 153 -2.34 -8.08 9.79
CA VAL A 153 -2.63 -7.97 8.35
C VAL A 153 -1.80 -8.97 7.55
N ASN A 154 -0.51 -9.12 7.86
CA ASN A 154 0.37 -10.08 7.20
C ASN A 154 -0.10 -11.53 7.43
N GLY A 155 -0.53 -11.86 8.65
CA GLY A 155 -1.01 -13.20 8.99
C GLY A 155 -2.27 -13.56 8.20
N ILE A 156 -3.27 -12.70 8.24
CA ILE A 156 -4.55 -12.90 7.57
C ILE A 156 -4.36 -13.00 6.05
N THR A 157 -3.62 -12.07 5.45
CA THR A 157 -3.41 -12.06 4.00
C THR A 157 -2.55 -13.23 3.50
N ARG A 158 -1.58 -13.70 4.29
CA ARG A 158 -0.80 -14.91 3.98
C ARG A 158 -1.62 -16.18 4.08
N MET A 159 -2.45 -16.30 5.13
CA MET A 159 -3.31 -17.46 5.33
C MET A 159 -4.25 -17.68 4.13
N LEU A 160 -4.75 -16.59 3.54
CA LEU A 160 -5.69 -16.62 2.42
C LEU A 160 -5.04 -16.50 1.04
N GLY A 161 -3.74 -16.21 0.95
CA GLY A 161 -3.05 -16.00 -0.33
C GLY A 161 -3.47 -14.73 -1.07
N ILE A 162 -3.94 -13.68 -0.37
CA ILE A 162 -4.45 -12.42 -0.95
C ILE A 162 -3.45 -11.26 -0.78
N ARG A 163 -2.20 -11.48 -1.11
CA ARG A 163 -1.14 -10.45 -1.04
C ARG A 163 -0.85 -9.85 -2.40
N ASN A 164 -0.27 -8.65 -2.38
CA ASN A 164 0.19 -7.94 -3.59
C ASN A 164 -0.93 -7.76 -4.64
N LEU A 165 -2.12 -7.43 -4.17
CA LEU A 165 -3.24 -7.10 -5.05
C LEU A 165 -2.96 -5.79 -5.78
N THR A 166 -3.54 -5.64 -6.97
CA THR A 166 -3.50 -4.40 -7.74
C THR A 166 -4.82 -3.64 -7.64
N TRP A 167 -4.84 -2.37 -8.03
CA TRP A 167 -6.08 -1.59 -8.07
C TRP A 167 -7.06 -2.11 -9.11
N GLU A 168 -6.58 -2.72 -10.19
CA GLU A 168 -7.40 -3.39 -11.21
C GLU A 168 -8.15 -4.57 -10.59
N GLU A 169 -7.47 -5.41 -9.81
CA GLU A 169 -8.09 -6.54 -9.11
C GLU A 169 -9.11 -6.08 -8.06
N LEU A 170 -8.85 -4.95 -7.38
CA LEU A 170 -9.82 -4.36 -6.45
C LEU A 170 -11.03 -3.78 -7.17
N ALA A 171 -10.82 -3.15 -8.33
CA ALA A 171 -11.88 -2.58 -9.15
C ALA A 171 -12.86 -3.65 -9.67
N GLU A 172 -12.39 -4.85 -10.00
CA GLU A 172 -13.23 -6.00 -10.33
C GLU A 172 -14.20 -6.39 -9.19
N ALA A 173 -13.80 -6.13 -7.94
CA ALA A 173 -14.64 -6.32 -6.76
C ALA A 173 -15.49 -5.09 -6.41
N GLY A 174 -15.42 -4.01 -7.21
CA GLY A 174 -16.16 -2.77 -7.00
C GLY A 174 -15.47 -1.76 -6.06
N LEU A 175 -14.21 -1.98 -5.71
CA LEU A 175 -13.42 -1.09 -4.86
C LEU A 175 -12.68 -0.08 -5.72
N LYS A 176 -12.95 1.21 -5.53
CA LYS A 176 -12.35 2.28 -6.33
C LYS A 176 -11.20 2.96 -5.59
N GLN A 177 -10.10 3.16 -6.29
CA GLN A 177 -8.89 3.80 -5.77
C GLN A 177 -9.15 5.23 -5.28
N ASP A 178 -9.95 6.01 -6.01
CA ASP A 178 -10.30 7.41 -5.70
C ASP A 178 -11.08 7.59 -4.38
N GLN A 179 -11.68 6.50 -3.88
CA GLN A 179 -12.44 6.47 -2.62
C GLN A 179 -11.61 5.98 -1.43
N SER A 180 -10.40 5.50 -1.67
CA SER A 180 -9.46 5.04 -0.63
C SER A 180 -8.71 6.20 0.03
N ALA A 181 -8.15 5.96 1.21
CA ALA A 181 -7.17 6.89 1.79
C ALA A 181 -5.89 6.86 0.96
N GLN A 182 -5.28 8.03 0.71
CA GLN A 182 -4.06 8.12 -0.07
C GLN A 182 -2.89 8.55 0.80
N VAL A 183 -1.76 7.84 0.70
CA VAL A 183 -0.47 8.20 1.31
C VAL A 183 0.58 8.20 0.22
N ASN A 184 1.15 9.36 -0.04
CA ASN A 184 2.17 9.53 -1.06
C ASN A 184 3.52 9.81 -0.39
N TYR A 185 4.47 8.87 -0.52
CA TYR A 185 5.82 8.98 0.06
C TYR A 185 6.86 9.47 -0.96
N LYS A 186 6.50 9.54 -2.26
CA LYS A 186 7.47 9.87 -3.33
C LYS A 186 7.92 11.31 -3.29
N THR A 187 7.05 12.21 -2.79
CA THR A 187 7.39 13.63 -2.67
C THR A 187 7.68 13.96 -1.20
N LYS A 188 8.92 14.33 -0.88
CA LYS A 188 9.27 14.81 0.45
C LYS A 188 8.48 16.09 0.76
N ALA A 189 8.02 16.24 2.03
CA ALA A 189 7.37 17.49 2.42
C ALA A 189 8.35 18.65 2.23
N GLY A 190 7.91 19.66 1.46
CA GLY A 190 8.74 20.83 1.13
C GLY A 190 9.48 20.76 -0.20
N GLU A 191 9.61 19.61 -0.85
CA GLU A 191 10.12 19.53 -2.21
C GLU A 191 9.00 19.73 -3.23
N SER A 192 9.27 20.52 -4.26
CA SER A 192 8.39 20.65 -5.42
C SER A 192 8.66 19.50 -6.37
N ALA A 193 7.60 18.92 -6.91
CA ALA A 193 7.66 17.87 -7.92
C ALA A 193 6.78 18.27 -9.10
N GLU A 194 7.01 17.64 -10.25
CA GLU A 194 6.26 17.91 -11.47
C GLU A 194 5.60 16.64 -11.97
N VAL A 195 4.38 16.79 -12.50
CA VAL A 195 3.67 15.74 -13.22
C VAL A 195 3.06 16.31 -14.48
N GLU A 196 3.14 15.55 -15.57
CA GLU A 196 2.55 15.91 -16.85
C GLU A 196 1.62 14.80 -17.32
N GLY A 197 0.42 15.14 -17.77
CA GLY A 197 -0.56 14.16 -18.26
C GLY A 197 -1.97 14.73 -18.34
N PHE A 198 -2.92 13.87 -18.68
CA PHE A 198 -4.34 14.26 -18.69
C PHE A 198 -4.92 14.23 -17.28
N ILE A 199 -5.92 15.10 -17.04
CA ILE A 199 -6.66 15.10 -15.78
C ILE A 199 -7.69 13.97 -15.81
N GLU A 200 -7.40 12.88 -15.09
CA GLU A 200 -8.23 11.67 -14.99
C GLU A 200 -9.50 11.91 -14.19
N ALA A 201 -9.37 12.58 -13.04
CA ALA A 201 -10.48 12.92 -12.15
C ALA A 201 -10.37 14.37 -11.67
N GLY A 202 -11.52 14.99 -11.39
CA GLY A 202 -11.57 16.32 -10.82
C GLY A 202 -12.86 16.53 -10.04
N SER A 203 -12.76 17.15 -8.86
CA SER A 203 -13.90 17.54 -8.03
C SER A 203 -13.65 18.87 -7.34
N SER A 204 -14.69 19.53 -6.87
CA SER A 204 -14.55 20.72 -6.04
C SER A 204 -15.40 20.61 -4.78
N LYS A 205 -14.88 21.15 -3.68
CA LYS A 205 -15.57 21.25 -2.40
C LYS A 205 -15.52 22.70 -1.93
N SER A 206 -16.60 23.19 -1.35
CA SER A 206 -16.65 24.52 -0.74
C SER A 206 -17.13 24.43 0.70
N GLY A 207 -16.76 25.40 1.50
CA GLY A 207 -17.15 25.48 2.91
C GLY A 207 -16.92 26.87 3.47
N ASN A 208 -17.20 27.03 4.75
CA ASN A 208 -16.96 28.26 5.49
C ASN A 208 -16.27 27.90 6.81
N THR A 209 -15.15 28.55 7.11
CA THR A 209 -14.40 28.34 8.35
C THR A 209 -14.04 29.71 8.93
N GLY A 210 -14.51 29.98 10.16
CA GLY A 210 -14.26 31.25 10.85
C GLY A 210 -14.78 32.46 10.09
N GLY A 211 -15.93 32.33 9.41
CA GLY A 211 -16.53 33.41 8.62
C GLY A 211 -15.91 33.64 7.23
N ARG A 212 -14.93 32.86 6.83
CA ARG A 212 -14.27 32.92 5.52
C ARG A 212 -14.74 31.74 4.66
N ALA A 213 -15.37 32.06 3.51
CA ALA A 213 -15.70 31.07 2.50
C ALA A 213 -14.42 30.56 1.82
N TRP A 214 -14.35 29.26 1.57
CA TRP A 214 -13.27 28.63 0.81
C TRP A 214 -13.82 27.67 -0.23
N LYS A 215 -13.06 27.50 -1.31
CA LYS A 215 -13.30 26.48 -2.32
C LYS A 215 -11.99 25.74 -2.60
N ARG A 216 -12.04 24.42 -2.57
CA ARG A 216 -10.92 23.55 -2.89
C ARG A 216 -11.23 22.75 -4.14
N TYR A 217 -10.27 22.68 -5.01
CA TYR A 217 -10.29 21.83 -6.19
C TYR A 217 -9.34 20.66 -5.97
N ASP A 218 -9.82 19.46 -6.20
CA ASP A 218 -9.07 18.22 -6.16
C ASP A 218 -8.99 17.69 -7.59
N ILE A 219 -7.80 17.42 -8.12
CA ILE A 219 -7.57 16.81 -9.44
C ILE A 219 -6.64 15.63 -9.34
N THR A 220 -6.73 14.71 -10.30
CA THR A 220 -5.82 13.54 -10.39
C THR A 220 -5.16 13.54 -11.76
N VAL A 221 -3.83 13.45 -11.78
CA VAL A 221 -3.00 13.36 -12.99
C VAL A 221 -2.02 12.20 -12.79
N LYS A 222 -2.02 11.20 -13.66
CA LYS A 222 -1.19 9.97 -13.54
C LYS A 222 -1.25 9.35 -12.14
N ASN A 223 -2.47 9.17 -11.62
CA ASN A 223 -2.73 8.65 -10.28
C ASN A 223 -2.21 9.52 -9.12
N ILE A 224 -1.68 10.72 -9.38
CA ILE A 224 -1.26 11.67 -8.34
C ILE A 224 -2.43 12.59 -8.04
N ARG A 225 -2.90 12.55 -6.79
CA ARG A 225 -3.94 13.47 -6.32
C ARG A 225 -3.31 14.80 -5.93
N LEU A 226 -3.82 15.87 -6.51
CA LEU A 226 -3.36 17.24 -6.37
C LEU A 226 -4.51 18.09 -5.87
N GLN A 227 -4.23 19.10 -5.06
CA GLN A 227 -5.25 20.01 -4.53
C GLN A 227 -4.82 21.47 -4.65
N THR A 228 -5.78 22.35 -4.85
CA THR A 228 -5.56 23.79 -4.80
C THR A 228 -6.76 24.53 -4.23
N PHE A 229 -6.50 25.64 -3.53
CA PHE A 229 -7.49 26.62 -3.12
C PHE A 229 -7.47 27.86 -4.00
N ASP A 230 -6.56 27.92 -4.98
CA ASP A 230 -6.51 28.98 -5.98
C ASP A 230 -7.59 28.72 -7.02
N SER A 231 -8.55 29.67 -7.12
CA SER A 231 -9.66 29.54 -8.05
C SER A 231 -9.22 29.58 -9.51
N LYS A 232 -8.16 30.33 -9.85
CA LYS A 232 -7.66 30.41 -11.23
C LYS A 232 -7.07 29.08 -11.68
N LEU A 233 -6.23 28.44 -10.82
CA LEU A 233 -5.66 27.13 -11.09
C LEU A 233 -6.76 26.07 -11.14
N GLY A 234 -7.73 26.14 -10.21
CA GLY A 234 -8.83 25.18 -10.15
C GLY A 234 -9.75 25.25 -11.37
N GLU A 235 -10.09 26.45 -11.82
CA GLU A 235 -10.94 26.66 -13.01
C GLU A 235 -10.20 26.27 -14.30
N ALA A 236 -8.91 26.61 -14.40
CA ALA A 236 -8.06 26.16 -15.51
C ALA A 236 -7.99 24.64 -15.59
N ALA A 237 -7.88 23.95 -14.46
CA ALA A 237 -7.88 22.49 -14.40
C ALA A 237 -9.23 21.88 -14.87
N VAL A 238 -10.34 22.47 -14.43
CA VAL A 238 -11.69 22.04 -14.87
C VAL A 238 -11.84 22.20 -16.38
N LYS A 239 -11.38 23.34 -16.92
CA LYS A 239 -11.42 23.62 -18.35
C LYS A 239 -10.52 22.64 -19.13
N ALA A 240 -9.25 22.48 -18.73
CA ALA A 240 -8.32 21.55 -19.40
C ALA A 240 -8.87 20.11 -19.43
N LYS A 241 -9.54 19.67 -18.35
CA LYS A 241 -10.21 18.38 -18.33
C LYS A 241 -11.37 18.30 -19.31
N ALA A 242 -12.21 19.32 -19.38
CA ALA A 242 -13.35 19.36 -20.29
C ALA A 242 -12.92 19.39 -21.76
N ASP A 243 -11.83 20.10 -22.04
CA ASP A 243 -11.26 20.25 -23.39
C ASP A 243 -10.35 19.05 -23.77
N GLY A 244 -10.14 18.08 -22.86
CA GLY A 244 -9.27 16.91 -23.08
C GLY A 244 -7.82 17.29 -23.30
N GLN A 245 -7.34 18.40 -22.71
CA GLN A 245 -5.98 18.87 -22.86
C GLN A 245 -5.06 18.33 -21.77
N PRO A 246 -3.82 17.93 -22.10
CA PRO A 246 -2.83 17.55 -21.10
C PRO A 246 -2.35 18.78 -20.32
N VAL A 247 -1.95 18.56 -19.08
CA VAL A 247 -1.44 19.61 -18.19
C VAL A 247 -0.08 19.22 -17.66
N ARG A 248 0.78 20.21 -17.42
CA ARG A 248 1.98 20.09 -16.62
C ARG A 248 1.73 20.79 -15.30
N VAL A 249 1.87 20.07 -14.18
CA VAL A 249 1.56 20.59 -12.86
C VAL A 249 2.77 20.47 -11.97
N THR A 250 3.25 21.62 -11.47
CA THR A 250 4.23 21.64 -10.38
C THR A 250 3.48 21.69 -9.06
N TYR A 251 3.84 20.81 -8.15
CA TYR A 251 3.17 20.70 -6.87
C TYR A 251 4.16 20.46 -5.74
N LYS A 252 3.76 20.81 -4.53
CA LYS A 252 4.52 20.63 -3.30
C LYS A 252 3.72 19.86 -2.29
N ASN A 253 4.35 18.89 -1.64
CA ASN A 253 3.73 18.16 -0.54
C ASN A 253 3.87 18.96 0.75
N ASP A 254 2.75 19.33 1.38
CA ASP A 254 2.73 20.09 2.65
C ASP A 254 2.53 19.18 3.88
N GLY A 255 2.67 17.86 3.71
CA GLY A 255 2.42 16.85 4.74
C GLY A 255 0.93 16.52 4.97
N LYS A 256 0.02 17.29 4.33
CA LYS A 256 -1.43 17.03 4.33
C LYS A 256 -1.96 16.68 2.94
N GLY A 257 -1.14 16.85 1.93
CA GLY A 257 -1.45 16.53 0.54
C GLY A 257 -0.52 17.26 -0.44
N ASN A 258 -0.69 16.95 -1.72
CA ASN A 258 0.07 17.59 -2.79
C ASN A 258 -0.66 18.87 -3.22
N LYS A 259 -0.10 20.01 -2.89
CA LYS A 259 -0.65 21.32 -3.22
C LYS A 259 -0.09 21.82 -4.54
N ILE A 260 -0.95 22.19 -5.47
CA ILE A 260 -0.55 22.76 -6.77
C ILE A 260 0.10 24.13 -6.53
N GLU A 261 1.30 24.32 -7.05
CA GLU A 261 2.01 25.62 -7.10
C GLU A 261 1.78 26.31 -8.43
N THR A 262 1.95 25.58 -9.54
CA THR A 262 1.72 26.08 -10.90
C THR A 262 1.06 25.00 -11.76
N MET A 263 0.33 25.42 -12.78
CA MET A 263 -0.22 24.52 -13.79
C MET A 263 -0.17 25.22 -15.15
N GLU A 264 0.33 24.50 -16.14
CA GLU A 264 0.37 24.86 -17.53
C GLU A 264 -0.51 23.88 -18.33
N VAL A 265 -1.38 24.41 -19.19
CA VAL A 265 -2.15 23.58 -20.13
C VAL A 265 -1.32 23.46 -21.40
N LEU A 266 -1.04 22.23 -21.81
CA LEU A 266 -0.21 21.93 -22.96
C LEU A 266 -1.09 21.87 -24.22
N SER A 267 -0.58 22.39 -25.33
CA SER A 267 -1.19 22.19 -26.64
C SER A 267 -0.96 20.76 -27.10
N ILE A 268 -1.98 20.12 -27.62
CA ILE A 268 -1.84 18.89 -28.37
C ILE A 268 -1.31 19.32 -29.76
N ASP A 269 -0.02 19.15 -30.03
CA ASP A 269 0.51 19.34 -31.37
C ASP A 269 -0.19 18.31 -32.29
N GLU A 270 -0.88 18.79 -33.31
CA GLU A 270 -1.37 17.94 -34.39
C GLU A 270 -0.15 17.21 -34.99
N PRO A 271 -0.23 15.89 -35.22
CA PRO A 271 0.88 15.18 -35.86
C PRO A 271 1.16 15.86 -37.21
N ALA A 272 2.42 16.26 -37.39
CA ALA A 272 2.89 16.84 -38.65
C ALA A 272 2.47 15.92 -39.79
N GLU A 273 1.65 16.41 -40.70
CA GLU A 273 1.35 15.71 -41.94
C GLU A 273 2.67 15.44 -42.66
N GLU A 274 3.08 14.18 -42.72
CA GLU A 274 4.17 13.74 -43.60
C GLU A 274 3.76 14.06 -45.05
N LYS A 275 4.48 15.01 -45.65
CA LYS A 275 4.42 15.30 -47.09
C LYS A 275 5.36 14.39 -47.84
#